data_77d2367c7f137f08d2a040a9dbc7ca1c
#
_entry.id   77d2367c7f137f08d2a040a9dbc7ca1c
#
_cell.length_a   1.000
_cell.length_b   1.000
_cell.length_c   1.000
_cell.angle_alpha   90.00
_cell.angle_beta   90.00
_cell.angle_gamma   90.00
#
_symmetry.space_group_name_H-M   'P 1'
#
loop_
_entity.id
_entity.type
_entity.pdbx_description
1 polymer ?
#
loop_
_entity_poly.entity_id
_entity_poly.type
_entity_poly.pdbx_seq_one_letter_code
_entity_poly.pdbx_strand_id
1 'polypeptide(L)'
;MKLDLKILDARMRDYMPAYATTGSAGLDLRACLDAPVTLQPGETTLVPTGLAIHLADPGYAALILPRSGLGHKHGIVLGNLVGLIDSDYQGQLMVSTWNRSQTEFVLNPFERLAQLVIVPVVQAQFNIVDDFAQSERGEGGFGSTGRH
;
A
#
# COMPACT_ATOMS: atom_id res chain seq x y z
N MET A 1 -7.84 13.16 -11.65
CA MET A 1 -6.48 13.70 -11.63
C MET A 1 -5.59 12.93 -12.61
N LYS A 2 -4.58 13.56 -13.15
CA LYS A 2 -3.55 12.86 -13.93
C LYS A 2 -2.36 12.57 -13.02
N LEU A 3 -1.87 11.33 -13.07
CA LEU A 3 -0.74 10.89 -12.29
C LEU A 3 0.39 10.51 -13.24
N ASP A 4 1.55 11.14 -13.07
CA ASP A 4 2.73 10.78 -13.85
C ASP A 4 3.24 9.40 -13.42
N LEU A 5 3.43 8.53 -14.40
CA LEU A 5 3.92 7.18 -14.21
C LEU A 5 5.09 6.93 -15.13
N LYS A 6 6.18 6.41 -14.58
CA LYS A 6 7.37 6.02 -15.31
C LYS A 6 7.48 4.49 -15.34
N ILE A 7 7.63 3.94 -16.53
CA ILE A 7 7.86 2.50 -16.71
C ILE A 7 9.36 2.26 -16.58
N LEU A 8 9.77 1.51 -15.56
CA LEU A 8 11.18 1.17 -15.31
C LEU A 8 11.59 -0.13 -15.98
N ASP A 9 10.65 -1.06 -16.13
CA ASP A 9 10.85 -2.33 -16.82
C ASP A 9 9.87 -2.40 -17.99
N ALA A 10 10.37 -2.55 -19.21
CA ALA A 10 9.56 -2.50 -20.42
C ALA A 10 8.47 -3.59 -20.48
N ARG A 11 8.65 -4.71 -19.77
CA ARG A 11 7.65 -5.78 -19.68
C ARG A 11 6.35 -5.29 -19.02
N MET A 12 6.43 -4.25 -18.19
CA MET A 12 5.27 -3.70 -17.50
C MET A 12 4.30 -2.95 -18.43
N ARG A 13 4.67 -2.70 -19.68
CA ARG A 13 3.75 -2.14 -20.67
C ARG A 13 2.51 -3.01 -20.87
N ASP A 14 2.64 -4.32 -20.69
CA ASP A 14 1.55 -5.28 -20.83
C ASP A 14 0.79 -5.51 -19.51
N TYR A 15 1.25 -4.89 -18.41
CA TYR A 15 0.72 -5.11 -17.06
C TYR A 15 0.48 -3.81 -16.31
N MET A 16 0.02 -2.80 -17.01
CA MET A 16 -0.22 -1.48 -16.41
C MET A 16 -1.31 -1.55 -15.34
N PRO A 17 -1.14 -0.83 -14.23
CA PRO A 17 -2.19 -0.72 -13.22
C PRO A 17 -3.50 -0.21 -13.84
N ALA A 18 -4.59 -0.85 -13.49
CA ALA A 18 -5.91 -0.46 -13.96
C ALA A 18 -6.95 -0.69 -12.86
N TYR A 19 -8.01 0.10 -12.89
CA TYR A 19 -9.18 -0.15 -12.06
C TYR A 19 -9.99 -1.29 -12.68
N ALA A 20 -10.27 -2.32 -11.89
CA ALA A 20 -11.01 -3.49 -12.39
C ALA A 20 -12.46 -3.15 -12.76
N THR A 21 -13.08 -2.23 -12.03
CA THR A 21 -14.44 -1.73 -12.28
C THR A 21 -14.49 -0.21 -12.14
N THR A 22 -15.57 0.39 -12.60
CA THR A 22 -15.80 1.85 -12.47
C THR A 22 -15.78 2.31 -11.00
N GLY A 23 -16.22 1.47 -10.09
CA GLY A 23 -16.26 1.78 -8.66
C GLY A 23 -15.04 1.33 -7.86
N SER A 24 -14.02 0.76 -8.50
CA SER A 24 -12.81 0.32 -7.79
C SER A 24 -12.05 1.51 -7.22
N ALA A 25 -11.58 1.38 -5.98
CA ALA A 25 -10.72 2.38 -5.35
C ALA A 25 -9.23 2.09 -5.54
N GLY A 26 -8.86 0.84 -5.74
CA GLY A 26 -7.48 0.40 -5.86
C GLY A 26 -7.10 -0.01 -7.28
N LEU A 27 -5.85 0.30 -7.61
CA LEU A 27 -5.19 -0.14 -8.85
C LEU A 27 -4.30 -1.34 -8.51
N ASP A 28 -4.43 -2.43 -9.25
CA ASP A 28 -3.57 -3.60 -9.01
C ASP A 28 -2.11 -3.33 -9.35
N LEU A 29 -1.22 -3.71 -8.44
CA LEU A 29 0.22 -3.74 -8.64
C LEU A 29 0.67 -5.19 -8.80
N ARG A 30 1.57 -5.42 -9.75
CA ARG A 30 2.06 -6.76 -10.07
C ARG A 30 3.52 -6.93 -9.68
N ALA A 31 3.89 -8.18 -9.39
CA ALA A 31 5.26 -8.55 -9.08
C ALA A 31 6.10 -8.58 -10.36
N CYS A 32 6.99 -7.61 -10.53
CA CYS A 32 7.90 -7.55 -11.67
C CYS A 32 9.11 -8.44 -11.38
N LEU A 33 8.95 -9.73 -11.59
CA LEU A 33 9.94 -10.75 -11.29
C LEU A 33 10.39 -11.45 -12.58
N ASP A 34 11.64 -11.92 -12.60
CA ASP A 34 12.19 -12.72 -13.69
C ASP A 34 11.82 -14.19 -13.56
N ALA A 35 11.65 -14.67 -12.34
CA ALA A 35 11.34 -16.05 -12.01
C ALA A 35 10.46 -16.11 -10.76
N PRO A 36 9.76 -17.24 -10.53
CA PRO A 36 8.99 -17.41 -9.31
C PRO A 36 9.84 -17.26 -8.05
N VAL A 37 9.27 -16.64 -7.03
CA VAL A 37 9.89 -16.48 -5.70
C VAL A 37 9.05 -17.24 -4.69
N THR A 38 9.70 -18.12 -3.94
CA THR A 38 9.04 -18.84 -2.85
C THR A 38 9.23 -18.06 -1.55
N LEU A 39 8.12 -17.70 -0.92
CA LEU A 39 8.09 -17.05 0.37
C LEU A 39 7.84 -18.10 1.45
N GLN A 40 8.82 -18.31 2.31
CA GLN A 40 8.66 -19.21 3.45
C GLN A 40 7.74 -18.59 4.51
N PRO A 41 7.13 -19.39 5.39
CA PRO A 41 6.35 -18.86 6.51
C PRO A 41 7.14 -17.84 7.33
N GLY A 42 6.55 -16.66 7.55
CA GLY A 42 7.18 -15.57 8.31
C GLY A 42 8.16 -14.71 7.53
N GLU A 43 8.52 -15.10 6.31
CA GLU A 43 9.48 -14.36 5.48
C GLU A 43 8.89 -13.07 4.94
N THR A 44 9.70 -12.02 4.92
CA THR A 44 9.39 -10.74 4.28
C THR A 44 10.43 -10.44 3.23
N THR A 45 9.98 -10.01 2.05
CA THR A 45 10.86 -9.69 0.93
C THR A 45 10.35 -8.46 0.18
N LEU A 46 11.26 -7.63 -0.32
CA LEU A 46 10.90 -6.51 -1.19
C LEU A 46 10.72 -7.01 -2.61
N VAL A 47 9.53 -6.78 -3.15
CA VAL A 47 9.19 -7.18 -4.53
C VAL A 47 9.04 -5.92 -5.38
N PRO A 48 9.79 -5.80 -6.49
CA PRO A 48 9.68 -4.66 -7.39
C PRO A 48 8.39 -4.70 -8.19
N THR A 49 7.86 -3.54 -8.52
CA THR A 49 6.71 -3.40 -9.42
C THR A 49 7.11 -3.00 -10.84
N GLY A 50 8.35 -2.58 -11.05
CA GLY A 50 8.82 -2.08 -12.34
C GLY A 50 8.26 -0.71 -12.73
N LEU A 51 7.63 -0.02 -11.78
CA LEU A 51 6.95 1.26 -12.00
C LEU A 51 7.37 2.27 -10.94
N ALA A 52 7.36 3.54 -11.33
CA ALA A 52 7.49 4.68 -10.43
C ALA A 52 6.37 5.68 -10.72
N ILE A 53 5.91 6.39 -9.71
CA ILE A 53 4.89 7.44 -9.85
C ILE A 53 5.43 8.74 -9.27
N HIS A 54 4.87 9.86 -9.71
CA HIS A 54 5.14 11.16 -9.12
C HIS A 54 3.83 11.92 -8.94
N LEU A 55 3.38 12.00 -7.71
CA LEU A 55 2.15 12.73 -7.37
C LEU A 55 2.35 14.23 -7.50
N ALA A 56 3.51 14.72 -7.05
CA ALA A 56 3.94 16.14 -7.04
C ALA A 56 3.12 17.03 -6.11
N ASP A 57 1.80 16.88 -6.07
CA ASP A 57 0.91 17.70 -5.25
C ASP A 57 0.88 17.19 -3.80
N PRO A 58 1.33 18.00 -2.82
CA PRO A 58 1.34 17.58 -1.41
C PRO A 58 -0.07 17.42 -0.79
N GLY A 59 -1.12 17.75 -1.51
CA GLY A 59 -2.50 17.46 -1.13
C GLY A 59 -2.90 16.01 -1.36
N TYR A 60 -2.01 15.17 -1.90
CA TYR A 60 -2.27 13.76 -2.17
C TYR A 60 -1.11 12.88 -1.71
N ALA A 61 -1.44 11.64 -1.39
CA ALA A 61 -0.51 10.57 -1.15
C ALA A 61 -1.00 9.30 -1.84
N ALA A 62 -0.13 8.33 -1.98
CA ALA A 62 -0.54 7.00 -2.40
C ALA A 62 -0.32 6.01 -1.27
N LEU A 63 -1.22 5.03 -1.18
CA LEU A 63 -1.12 3.92 -0.24
C LEU A 63 -0.94 2.63 -1.02
N ILE A 64 -0.04 1.78 -0.58
CA ILE A 64 0.06 0.40 -1.04
C ILE A 64 -0.57 -0.48 0.02
N LEU A 65 -1.59 -1.23 -0.36
CA LEU A 65 -2.39 -2.06 0.52
C LEU A 65 -2.38 -3.51 0.03
N PRO A 66 -2.57 -4.48 0.93
CA PRO A 66 -2.77 -5.87 0.53
C PRO A 66 -4.05 -6.03 -0.31
N ARG A 67 -4.08 -7.06 -1.14
CA ARG A 67 -5.31 -7.52 -1.78
C ARG A 67 -6.09 -8.41 -0.81
N SER A 68 -7.40 -8.25 -0.77
CA SER A 68 -8.25 -8.98 0.16
C SER A 68 -8.13 -10.50 0.03
N GLY A 69 -8.14 -11.03 -1.19
CA GLY A 69 -8.04 -12.46 -1.43
C GLY A 69 -6.70 -13.05 -1.01
N LEU A 70 -5.60 -12.44 -1.43
CA LEU A 70 -4.26 -12.88 -1.05
C LEU A 70 -4.02 -12.76 0.46
N GLY A 71 -4.46 -11.67 1.05
CA GLY A 71 -4.28 -11.43 2.48
C GLY A 71 -5.08 -12.39 3.33
N HIS A 72 -6.35 -12.58 3.01
CA HIS A 72 -7.24 -13.43 3.79
C HIS A 72 -6.97 -14.92 3.58
N LYS A 73 -6.87 -15.37 2.33
CA LYS A 73 -6.74 -16.80 2.00
C LYS A 73 -5.31 -17.33 2.18
N HIS A 74 -4.32 -16.54 1.82
CA HIS A 74 -2.93 -17.01 1.75
C HIS A 74 -2.00 -16.32 2.74
N GLY A 75 -2.49 -15.32 3.47
CA GLY A 75 -1.67 -14.59 4.43
C GLY A 75 -0.57 -13.75 3.78
N ILE A 76 -0.71 -13.40 2.51
CA ILE A 76 0.25 -12.56 1.80
C ILE A 76 -0.19 -11.11 1.94
N VAL A 77 0.53 -10.40 2.76
CA VAL A 77 0.24 -9.02 3.15
C VAL A 77 1.52 -8.18 3.04
N LEU A 78 1.52 -6.97 3.58
CA LEU A 78 2.71 -6.12 3.59
C LEU A 78 3.40 -6.19 4.96
N GLY A 79 4.74 -6.28 4.95
CA GLY A 79 5.54 -6.28 6.16
C GLY A 79 5.50 -4.98 6.92
N ASN A 80 5.27 -3.87 6.22
CA ASN A 80 5.04 -2.55 6.81
C ASN A 80 3.55 -2.25 7.07
N LEU A 81 2.67 -3.22 6.84
CA LEU A 81 1.21 -3.18 6.94
C LEU A 81 0.58 -2.27 5.89
N VAL A 82 0.99 -1.02 5.80
CA VAL A 82 0.56 -0.04 4.79
C VAL A 82 1.81 0.65 4.26
N GLY A 83 1.97 0.65 2.94
CA GLY A 83 3.01 1.45 2.31
C GLY A 83 2.51 2.87 2.06
N LEU A 84 3.17 3.87 2.63
CA LEU A 84 2.85 5.27 2.40
C LEU A 84 3.83 5.86 1.39
N ILE A 85 3.29 6.37 0.30
CA ILE A 85 4.06 7.00 -0.78
C ILE A 85 3.81 8.49 -0.75
N ASP A 86 4.82 9.25 -0.42
CA ASP A 86 4.77 10.71 -0.36
C ASP A 86 4.68 11.32 -1.76
N SER A 87 4.17 12.55 -1.84
CA SER A 87 3.97 13.24 -3.11
C SER A 87 5.27 13.51 -3.88
N ASP A 88 6.39 13.63 -3.18
CA ASP A 88 7.69 13.91 -3.76
C ASP A 88 8.56 12.66 -3.97
N TYR A 89 8.05 11.47 -3.66
CA TYR A 89 8.79 10.23 -3.92
C TYR A 89 8.71 9.89 -5.40
N GLN A 90 9.87 9.65 -6.01
CA GLN A 90 10.03 9.34 -7.44
C GLN A 90 10.72 8.00 -7.69
N GLY A 91 11.01 7.25 -6.65
CA GLY A 91 11.65 5.94 -6.77
C GLY A 91 10.69 4.85 -7.20
N GLN A 92 11.23 3.68 -7.49
CA GLN A 92 10.42 2.52 -7.83
C GLN A 92 9.45 2.18 -6.69
N LEU A 93 8.22 1.86 -7.04
CA LEU A 93 7.27 1.28 -6.11
C LEU A 93 7.72 -0.14 -5.78
N MET A 94 8.00 -0.37 -4.52
CA MET A 94 8.39 -1.67 -3.98
C MET A 94 7.33 -2.17 -3.02
N VAL A 95 7.02 -3.45 -3.09
CA VAL A 95 6.06 -4.06 -2.17
C VAL A 95 6.81 -4.90 -1.15
N SER A 96 6.78 -4.45 0.11
CA SER A 96 7.29 -5.24 1.24
C SER A 96 6.33 -6.40 1.47
N THR A 97 6.66 -7.57 0.94
CA THR A 97 5.75 -8.72 0.89
C THR A 97 6.05 -9.66 2.03
N TRP A 98 5.06 -9.91 2.87
CA TRP A 98 5.17 -10.75 4.06
C TRP A 98 4.24 -11.95 3.97
N ASN A 99 4.79 -13.13 4.10
CA ASN A 99 4.01 -14.36 4.27
C ASN A 99 3.75 -14.58 5.76
N ARG A 100 2.61 -14.16 6.26
CA ARG A 100 2.23 -14.36 7.67
C ARG A 100 1.54 -15.69 7.92
N SER A 101 1.42 -16.53 6.89
CA SER A 101 0.82 -17.86 7.03
C SER A 101 1.83 -18.88 7.55
N GLN A 102 1.39 -20.11 7.72
CA GLN A 102 2.23 -21.22 8.16
C GLN A 102 2.64 -22.15 7.01
N THR A 103 2.30 -21.79 5.78
CA THR A 103 2.64 -22.55 4.58
C THR A 103 3.44 -21.67 3.63
N GLU A 104 4.35 -22.28 2.86
CA GLU A 104 5.06 -21.55 1.83
C GLU A 104 4.09 -21.05 0.75
N PHE A 105 4.45 -19.94 0.12
CA PHE A 105 3.69 -19.35 -0.99
C PHE A 105 4.64 -19.08 -2.15
N VAL A 106 4.26 -19.50 -3.35
CA VAL A 106 5.01 -19.22 -4.57
C VAL A 106 4.39 -18.02 -5.26
N LEU A 107 5.15 -16.93 -5.35
CA LEU A 107 4.78 -15.73 -6.09
C LEU A 107 5.36 -15.83 -7.49
N ASN A 108 4.50 -15.85 -8.50
CA ASN A 108 4.91 -15.93 -9.89
C ASN A 108 5.12 -14.54 -10.49
N PRO A 109 5.97 -14.44 -11.54
CA PRO A 109 6.12 -13.18 -12.26
C PRO A 109 4.79 -12.62 -12.74
N PHE A 110 4.62 -11.31 -12.59
CA PHE A 110 3.46 -10.52 -13.02
C PHE A 110 2.12 -10.88 -12.36
N GLU A 111 2.13 -11.67 -11.30
CA GLU A 111 0.95 -11.84 -10.46
C GLU A 111 0.56 -10.51 -9.80
N ARG A 112 -0.73 -10.30 -9.63
CA ARG A 112 -1.27 -9.17 -8.87
C ARG A 112 -0.96 -9.40 -7.40
N LEU A 113 -0.17 -8.51 -6.81
CA LEU A 113 0.41 -8.69 -5.48
C LEU A 113 -0.22 -7.78 -4.42
N ALA A 114 -0.48 -6.56 -4.82
CA ALA A 114 -0.96 -5.51 -3.94
C ALA A 114 -1.84 -4.55 -4.73
N GLN A 115 -2.32 -3.51 -4.07
CA GLN A 115 -3.11 -2.47 -4.72
C GLN A 115 -2.64 -1.09 -4.29
N LEU A 116 -2.72 -0.14 -5.21
CA LEU A 116 -2.36 1.26 -5.02
C LEU A 116 -3.64 2.08 -4.91
N VAL A 117 -3.74 2.90 -3.88
CA VAL A 117 -4.88 3.81 -3.68
C VAL A 117 -4.35 5.22 -3.54
N ILE A 118 -4.92 6.16 -4.30
CA ILE A 118 -4.59 7.58 -4.17
C ILE A 118 -5.57 8.21 -3.19
N VAL A 119 -5.04 8.92 -2.20
CA VAL A 119 -5.85 9.54 -1.15
C VAL A 119 -5.52 11.03 -1.02
N PRO A 120 -6.52 11.88 -0.72
CA PRO A 120 -6.25 13.25 -0.33
C PRO A 120 -5.66 13.27 1.08
N VAL A 121 -4.74 14.20 1.32
CA VAL A 121 -4.12 14.38 2.63
C VAL A 121 -4.11 15.85 3.01
N VAL A 122 -4.08 16.11 4.29
CA VAL A 122 -3.95 17.46 4.86
C VAL A 122 -2.70 17.48 5.71
N GLN A 123 -1.80 18.42 5.42
CA GLN A 123 -0.63 18.67 6.25
C GLN A 123 -1.01 19.59 7.39
N ALA A 124 -0.67 19.19 8.61
CA ALA A 124 -0.98 19.96 9.80
C ALA A 124 0.13 20.97 10.12
N GLN A 125 -0.26 22.14 10.59
CA GLN A 125 0.61 23.06 11.32
C GLN A 125 0.24 22.97 12.79
N PHE A 126 1.24 22.81 13.67
CA PHE A 126 0.98 22.72 15.08
C PHE A 126 0.83 24.12 15.71
N ASN A 127 -0.24 24.31 16.45
CA ASN A 127 -0.41 25.41 17.36
C ASN A 127 -0.26 24.88 18.78
N ILE A 128 0.86 25.17 19.40
CA ILE A 128 1.18 24.64 20.74
C ILE A 128 0.31 25.37 21.76
N VAL A 129 -0.44 24.60 22.51
CA VAL A 129 -1.33 25.07 23.56
C VAL A 129 -1.00 24.38 24.88
N ASP A 130 -1.32 25.03 25.98
CA ASP A 130 -1.13 24.43 27.31
C ASP A 130 -2.29 23.50 27.67
N ASP A 131 -3.46 23.73 27.08
CA ASP A 131 -4.66 22.96 27.35
C ASP A 131 -5.59 22.98 26.14
N PHE A 132 -6.49 22.00 26.07
CA PHE A 132 -7.49 21.90 25.00
C PHE A 132 -8.81 22.50 25.43
N ALA A 133 -9.61 22.92 24.44
CA ALA A 133 -11.01 23.19 24.67
C ALA A 133 -11.69 21.91 25.18
N GLN A 134 -12.62 22.08 26.13
CA GLN A 134 -13.31 20.95 26.73
C GLN A 134 -14.17 20.22 25.72
N SER A 135 -14.16 18.87 25.75
CA SER A 135 -14.99 18.02 24.94
C SER A 135 -15.72 16.98 25.82
N GLU A 136 -16.83 16.46 25.32
CA GLU A 136 -17.60 15.42 26.02
C GLU A 136 -16.75 14.16 26.27
N ARG A 137 -15.93 13.74 25.31
CA ARG A 137 -15.07 12.56 25.45
C ARG A 137 -13.87 12.80 26.37
N GLY A 138 -13.27 14.01 26.33
CA GLY A 138 -12.04 14.32 27.04
C GLY A 138 -10.92 13.37 26.67
N GLU A 139 -10.25 12.80 27.65
CA GLU A 139 -9.13 11.87 27.47
C GLU A 139 -9.56 10.41 27.26
N GLY A 140 -10.85 10.13 27.16
CA GLY A 140 -11.37 8.78 27.03
C GLY A 140 -10.90 8.08 25.75
N GLY A 141 -10.41 6.86 25.90
CA GLY A 141 -9.94 6.03 24.79
C GLY A 141 -9.62 4.61 25.29
N PHE A 142 -9.05 3.78 24.42
CA PHE A 142 -8.63 2.41 24.74
C PHE A 142 -9.70 1.57 25.45
N GLY A 143 -10.94 1.62 24.92
CA GLY A 143 -12.06 0.85 25.47
C GLY A 143 -12.77 1.54 26.63
N SER A 144 -12.56 2.85 26.86
CA SER A 144 -13.27 3.61 27.92
C SER A 144 -14.79 3.60 27.76
N THR A 145 -15.30 3.37 26.54
CA THR A 145 -16.73 3.20 26.25
C THR A 145 -17.23 1.76 26.47
N GLY A 146 -16.35 0.87 26.87
CA GLY A 146 -16.66 -0.52 27.11
C GLY A 146 -16.61 -1.39 25.86
N ARG A 147 -16.71 -2.72 26.08
CA ARG A 147 -16.64 -3.73 25.01
C ARG A 147 -18.02 -4.07 24.44
N HIS A 148 -19.07 -3.74 25.17
CA HIS A 148 -20.45 -4.06 24.84
C HIS A 148 -21.31 -2.84 24.65
#